data_f474f6bd536a1d7680605c36d65b27da
#
_entry.id   f474f6bd536a1d7680605c36d65b27da
#
_cell.length_a   1.000
_cell.length_b   1.000
_cell.length_c   1.000
_cell.angle_alpha   90.00
_cell.angle_beta   90.00
_cell.angle_gamma   90.00
#
_symmetry.space_group_name_H-M   'P 1'
#
loop_
_entity.id
_entity.type
_entity.pdbx_description
1 polymer ?
#
loop_
_entity_poly.entity_id
_entity_poly.type
_entity_poly.pdbx_seq_one_letter_code
_entity_poly.pdbx_strand_id
1 'polypeptide(L)'
;MRATVLCFSGLDPSGGAGLQADIEAIGQSGAHAAIACTALTVQNSQQVFGFEATSKELLLAQAHAVVGDLPIKAVKSGMLGTTDNIAALAEFLREHPEYKYVLDPVLVANSGGSLGDQATLVKAFVELIPLADIITPNTVELRALTGLDDLDTATQKLFEMGAKAI
;
A
#
# COMPACT_ATOMS: atom_id res chain seq x y z
N MET A 1 4.28 -0.46 26.10
CA MET A 1 4.90 -0.75 24.79
C MET A 1 4.21 0.15 23.78
N ARG A 2 4.91 0.75 22.81
CA ARG A 2 4.27 1.57 21.76
C ARG A 2 3.42 0.68 20.88
N ALA A 3 2.31 1.23 20.34
CA ALA A 3 1.54 0.54 19.31
C ALA A 3 2.42 0.35 18.07
N THR A 4 2.40 -0.82 17.45
CA THR A 4 3.19 -1.11 16.26
C THR A 4 2.29 -1.13 15.03
N VAL A 5 2.74 -0.43 13.97
CA VAL A 5 2.12 -0.43 12.64
C VAL A 5 3.08 -1.14 11.70
N LEU A 6 2.59 -2.17 11.03
CA LEU A 6 3.34 -2.88 9.97
C LEU A 6 3.08 -2.20 8.63
N CYS A 7 4.12 -1.67 8.00
CA CYS A 7 4.05 -0.97 6.72
C CYS A 7 4.55 -1.85 5.58
N PHE A 8 3.70 -2.04 4.57
CA PHE A 8 4.06 -2.63 3.27
C PHE A 8 4.25 -1.49 2.27
N SER A 9 5.48 -1.13 1.96
CA SER A 9 5.76 0.01 1.09
C SER A 9 7.14 -0.12 0.43
N GLY A 10 7.36 0.64 -0.63
CA GLY A 10 8.65 0.70 -1.32
C GLY A 10 9.65 1.60 -0.60
N LEU A 11 10.93 1.32 -0.79
CA LEU A 11 12.02 2.19 -0.35
C LEU A 11 12.17 3.36 -1.33
N ASP A 12 12.04 4.59 -0.85
CA ASP A 12 12.42 5.82 -1.55
C ASP A 12 13.80 6.27 -1.07
N PRO A 13 14.86 6.22 -1.92
CA PRO A 13 16.21 6.63 -1.51
C PRO A 13 16.30 8.12 -1.15
N SER A 14 15.38 8.96 -1.64
CA SER A 14 15.36 10.40 -1.33
C SER A 14 14.74 10.70 0.04
N GLY A 15 14.01 9.73 0.62
CA GLY A 15 13.36 9.87 1.91
C GLY A 15 12.05 10.69 1.89
N GLY A 16 11.59 11.15 0.73
CA GLY A 16 10.39 11.99 0.60
C GLY A 16 9.08 11.23 0.62
N ALA A 17 9.11 9.91 0.45
CA ALA A 17 7.94 9.04 0.38
C ALA A 17 8.28 7.64 0.91
N GLY A 18 7.39 6.68 0.67
CA GLY A 18 7.61 5.26 0.95
C GLY A 18 7.92 4.96 2.41
N LEU A 19 8.77 3.97 2.63
CA LEU A 19 9.12 3.48 3.98
C LEU A 19 9.68 4.57 4.89
N GLN A 20 10.50 5.49 4.37
CA GLN A 20 11.09 6.56 5.17
C GLN A 20 10.01 7.49 5.72
N ALA A 21 9.10 7.95 4.87
CA ALA A 21 8.00 8.81 5.28
C ALA A 21 7.07 8.11 6.28
N ASP A 22 6.79 6.82 6.07
CA ASP A 22 5.98 6.01 6.98
C ASP A 22 6.64 5.90 8.36
N ILE A 23 7.95 5.61 8.42
CA ILE A 23 8.71 5.53 9.67
C ILE A 23 8.66 6.85 10.45
N GLU A 24 8.91 7.97 9.76
CA GLU A 24 8.92 9.30 10.37
C GLU A 24 7.53 9.70 10.87
N ALA A 25 6.49 9.55 10.08
CA ALA A 25 5.13 9.93 10.45
C ALA A 25 4.60 9.10 11.62
N ILE A 26 4.80 7.77 11.59
CA ILE A 26 4.39 6.86 12.65
C ILE A 26 5.21 7.14 13.93
N GLY A 27 6.51 7.36 13.80
CA GLY A 27 7.39 7.70 14.92
C GLY A 27 6.99 9.01 15.59
N GLN A 28 6.68 10.06 14.82
CA GLN A 28 6.18 11.35 15.34
C GLN A 28 4.81 11.22 16.03
N SER A 29 4.00 10.28 15.60
CA SER A 29 2.71 9.97 16.25
C SER A 29 2.86 9.15 17.54
N GLY A 30 4.10 8.85 17.96
CA GLY A 30 4.37 8.09 19.19
C GLY A 30 4.24 6.57 19.05
N ALA A 31 3.98 6.05 17.85
CA ALA A 31 3.93 4.63 17.55
C ALA A 31 5.30 4.09 17.08
N HIS A 32 5.36 2.80 16.78
CA HIS A 32 6.53 2.12 16.19
C HIS A 32 6.18 1.64 14.79
N ALA A 33 7.00 1.95 13.80
CA ALA A 33 6.86 1.42 12.46
C ALA A 33 7.70 0.14 12.32
N ALA A 34 7.05 -0.95 11.95
CA ALA A 34 7.69 -2.17 11.48
C ALA A 34 7.52 -2.26 9.96
N ILE A 35 8.45 -2.88 9.25
CA ILE A 35 8.56 -2.73 7.80
C ILE A 35 8.58 -4.08 7.09
N ALA A 36 7.76 -4.20 6.05
CA ALA A 36 7.87 -5.18 4.98
C ALA A 36 8.11 -4.43 3.66
N CYS A 37 9.33 -4.49 3.14
CA CYS A 37 9.73 -3.74 1.96
C CYS A 37 9.21 -4.40 0.69
N THR A 38 8.38 -3.70 -0.08
CA THR A 38 7.75 -4.21 -1.32
C THR A 38 8.61 -4.01 -2.55
N ALA A 39 9.46 -2.99 -2.57
CA ALA A 39 10.31 -2.67 -3.70
C ALA A 39 11.48 -1.77 -3.29
N LEU A 40 12.60 -1.93 -3.99
CA LEU A 40 13.72 -1.02 -3.99
C LEU A 40 13.60 -0.10 -5.21
N THR A 41 13.41 1.19 -4.99
CA THR A 41 13.26 2.14 -6.10
C THR A 41 14.57 2.83 -6.44
N VAL A 42 14.70 3.23 -7.70
CA VAL A 42 15.69 4.18 -8.19
C VAL A 42 14.94 5.46 -8.49
N GLN A 43 14.93 6.39 -7.54
CA GLN A 43 14.20 7.65 -7.65
C GLN A 43 14.87 8.78 -6.89
N ASN A 44 14.46 10.00 -7.22
CA ASN A 44 14.76 11.21 -6.49
C ASN A 44 13.47 12.01 -6.21
N SER A 45 13.57 13.21 -5.67
CA SER A 45 12.41 14.05 -5.34
C SER A 45 11.57 14.51 -6.54
N GLN A 46 12.02 14.27 -7.77
CA GLN A 46 11.36 14.74 -8.99
C GLN A 46 10.77 13.62 -9.84
N GLN A 47 11.41 12.43 -9.85
CA GLN A 47 10.98 11.33 -10.72
C GLN A 47 11.46 9.95 -10.24
N VAL A 48 10.73 8.94 -10.68
CA VAL A 48 11.07 7.52 -10.53
C VAL A 48 11.71 7.03 -11.83
N PHE A 49 12.92 6.50 -11.75
CA PHE A 49 13.66 5.93 -12.90
C PHE A 49 13.37 4.44 -13.07
N GLY A 50 12.99 3.75 -11.99
CA GLY A 50 12.69 2.33 -12.00
C GLY A 50 12.62 1.77 -10.58
N PHE A 51 12.30 0.49 -10.48
CA PHE A 51 12.31 -0.24 -9.22
C PHE A 51 12.53 -1.73 -9.46
N GLU A 52 12.99 -2.42 -8.42
CA GLU A 52 13.00 -3.87 -8.30
C GLU A 52 12.04 -4.31 -7.21
N ALA A 53 11.04 -5.11 -7.57
CA ALA A 53 10.07 -5.61 -6.60
C ALA A 53 10.65 -6.73 -5.75
N THR A 54 10.32 -6.72 -4.48
CA THR A 54 10.55 -7.88 -3.58
C THR A 54 9.65 -9.03 -4.03
N SER A 55 10.16 -10.25 -4.02
CA SER A 55 9.32 -11.42 -4.34
C SER A 55 8.23 -11.62 -3.27
N LYS A 56 7.11 -12.23 -3.68
CA LYS A 56 5.99 -12.57 -2.78
C LYS A 56 6.47 -13.33 -1.54
N GLU A 57 7.33 -14.32 -1.73
CA GLU A 57 7.86 -15.18 -0.67
C GLU A 57 8.67 -14.38 0.35
N LEU A 58 9.57 -13.51 -0.14
CA LEU A 58 10.39 -12.67 0.73
C LEU A 58 9.55 -11.64 1.46
N LEU A 59 8.57 -11.03 0.78
CA LEU A 59 7.66 -10.05 1.38
C LEU A 59 6.87 -10.66 2.53
N LEU A 60 6.26 -11.84 2.33
CA LEU A 60 5.54 -12.56 3.37
C LEU A 60 6.46 -13.01 4.51
N ALA A 61 7.66 -13.48 4.19
CA ALA A 61 8.64 -13.85 5.21
C ALA A 61 9.02 -12.68 6.12
N GLN A 62 9.21 -11.46 5.57
CA GLN A 62 9.44 -10.25 6.36
C GLN A 62 8.25 -9.97 7.29
N ALA A 63 7.01 -10.00 6.76
CA ALA A 63 5.81 -9.70 7.52
C ALA A 63 5.60 -10.70 8.67
N HIS A 64 5.70 -12.00 8.39
CA HIS A 64 5.51 -13.04 9.41
C HIS A 64 6.60 -13.01 10.49
N ALA A 65 7.85 -12.72 10.13
CA ALA A 65 8.92 -12.58 11.13
C ALA A 65 8.61 -11.44 12.12
N VAL A 66 8.09 -10.32 11.62
CA VAL A 66 7.71 -9.17 12.46
C VAL A 66 6.50 -9.48 13.33
N VAL A 67 5.47 -10.12 12.79
CA VAL A 67 4.26 -10.50 13.53
C VAL A 67 4.57 -11.51 14.65
N GLY A 68 5.54 -12.38 14.44
CA GLY A 68 5.98 -13.35 15.43
C GLY A 68 6.68 -12.75 16.65
N ASP A 69 7.14 -11.49 16.55
CA ASP A 69 7.92 -10.81 17.59
C ASP A 69 7.21 -9.56 18.16
N LEU A 70 6.51 -8.79 17.34
CA LEU A 70 5.93 -7.51 17.72
C LEU A 70 4.40 -7.54 17.79
N PRO A 71 3.78 -6.84 18.78
CA PRO A 71 2.33 -6.74 18.88
C PRO A 71 1.76 -5.75 17.86
N ILE A 72 1.53 -6.20 16.64
CA ILE A 72 0.97 -5.38 15.58
C ILE A 72 -0.47 -4.96 15.93
N LYS A 73 -0.79 -3.69 15.69
CA LYS A 73 -2.12 -3.10 15.89
C LYS A 73 -2.79 -2.66 14.60
N ALA A 74 -1.98 -2.28 13.64
CA ALA A 74 -2.47 -1.85 12.34
C ALA A 74 -1.47 -2.23 11.24
N VAL A 75 -1.98 -2.30 10.03
CA VAL A 75 -1.23 -2.46 8.78
C VAL A 75 -1.47 -1.22 7.93
N LYS A 76 -0.43 -0.71 7.29
CA LYS A 76 -0.54 0.32 6.23
C LYS A 76 0.11 -0.22 4.97
N SER A 77 -0.51 -0.03 3.84
CA SER A 77 0.17 -0.23 2.56
C SER A 77 0.31 1.09 1.79
N GLY A 78 1.44 1.25 1.15
CA GLY A 78 1.69 2.26 0.11
C GLY A 78 1.98 1.57 -1.22
N MET A 79 3.06 1.96 -1.90
CA MET A 79 3.48 1.35 -3.16
C MET A 79 3.73 -0.15 -3.00
N LEU A 80 2.95 -0.99 -3.69
CA LEU A 80 3.10 -2.45 -3.70
C LEU A 80 3.90 -2.96 -4.91
N GLY A 81 3.89 -2.22 -6.01
CA GLY A 81 4.73 -2.43 -7.20
C GLY A 81 4.23 -3.50 -8.16
N THR A 82 3.73 -4.63 -7.69
CA THR A 82 3.29 -5.77 -8.51
C THR A 82 1.97 -6.36 -8.05
N THR A 83 1.29 -7.08 -8.95
CA THR A 83 0.07 -7.86 -8.61
C THR A 83 0.36 -8.96 -7.60
N ASP A 84 1.54 -9.56 -7.65
CA ASP A 84 1.94 -10.62 -6.71
C ASP A 84 2.07 -10.07 -5.28
N ASN A 85 2.62 -8.86 -5.12
CA ASN A 85 2.69 -8.20 -3.81
C ASN A 85 1.31 -7.78 -3.29
N ILE A 86 0.39 -7.36 -4.19
CA ILE A 86 -0.99 -7.07 -3.83
C ILE A 86 -1.68 -8.34 -3.35
N ALA A 87 -1.53 -9.45 -4.07
CA ALA A 87 -2.08 -10.74 -3.68
C ALA A 87 -1.48 -11.25 -2.36
N ALA A 88 -0.16 -11.08 -2.16
CA ALA A 88 0.52 -11.42 -0.91
C ALA A 88 -0.05 -10.65 0.28
N LEU A 89 -0.24 -9.34 0.12
CA LEU A 89 -0.85 -8.51 1.17
C LEU A 89 -2.31 -8.92 1.45
N ALA A 90 -3.10 -9.23 0.41
CA ALA A 90 -4.47 -9.69 0.58
C ALA A 90 -4.52 -11.04 1.34
N GLU A 91 -3.60 -11.96 1.06
CA GLU A 91 -3.43 -13.22 1.79
C GLU A 91 -3.10 -12.95 3.26
N PHE A 92 -2.08 -12.14 3.53
CA PHE A 92 -1.66 -11.76 4.87
C PHE A 92 -2.79 -11.11 5.69
N LEU A 93 -3.56 -10.18 5.09
CA LEU A 93 -4.68 -9.53 5.78
C LEU A 93 -5.84 -10.48 6.09
N ARG A 94 -6.08 -11.49 5.25
CA ARG A 94 -7.09 -12.53 5.53
C ARG A 94 -6.66 -13.47 6.66
N GLU A 95 -5.36 -13.70 6.82
CA GLU A 95 -4.80 -14.47 7.95
C GLU A 95 -4.85 -13.69 9.27
N HIS A 96 -4.89 -12.34 9.19
CA HIS A 96 -4.84 -11.42 10.33
C HIS A 96 -6.00 -10.41 10.33
N PRO A 97 -7.27 -10.89 10.39
CA PRO A 97 -8.45 -10.00 10.32
C PRO A 97 -8.60 -9.07 11.53
N GLU A 98 -7.83 -9.30 12.58
CA GLU A 98 -7.81 -8.47 13.79
C GLU A 98 -7.06 -7.13 13.60
N TYR A 99 -6.21 -7.01 12.57
CA TYR A 99 -5.44 -5.78 12.32
C TYR A 99 -6.28 -4.74 11.59
N LYS A 100 -6.19 -3.50 12.04
CA LYS A 100 -6.74 -2.36 11.31
C LYS A 100 -5.90 -2.10 10.07
N TYR A 101 -6.55 -1.93 8.93
CA TYR A 101 -5.85 -1.75 7.66
C TYR A 101 -6.14 -0.40 7.02
N VAL A 102 -5.05 0.32 6.70
CA VAL A 102 -5.07 1.58 5.92
C VAL A 102 -4.48 1.31 4.54
N LEU A 103 -5.29 1.45 3.52
CA LEU A 103 -4.91 1.31 2.12
C LEU A 103 -4.62 2.68 1.50
N ASP A 104 -3.36 2.95 1.21
CA ASP A 104 -2.93 4.02 0.32
C ASP A 104 -2.66 3.39 -1.06
N PRO A 105 -3.58 3.56 -2.05
CA PRO A 105 -3.54 2.81 -3.30
C PRO A 105 -2.58 3.44 -4.31
N VAL A 106 -1.30 3.52 -3.96
CA VAL A 106 -0.27 4.13 -4.79
C VAL A 106 -0.17 3.40 -6.12
N LEU A 107 -0.74 4.00 -7.15
CA LEU A 107 -0.58 3.58 -8.53
C LEU A 107 0.68 4.22 -9.07
N VAL A 108 1.69 3.40 -9.39
CA VAL A 108 2.93 3.91 -9.99
C VAL A 108 2.59 4.54 -11.33
N ALA A 109 2.43 5.86 -11.34
CA ALA A 109 2.27 6.62 -12.56
C ALA A 109 3.65 6.72 -13.24
N ASN A 110 3.78 6.13 -14.44
CA ASN A 110 4.80 6.46 -15.44
C ASN A 110 6.27 6.16 -15.11
N SER A 111 6.62 4.96 -14.72
CA SER A 111 7.99 4.47 -14.88
C SER A 111 8.15 3.59 -16.13
N GLY A 112 7.50 3.94 -17.26
CA GLY A 112 7.73 3.26 -18.54
C GLY A 112 7.05 1.89 -18.72
N GLY A 113 6.16 1.49 -17.82
CA GLY A 113 5.33 0.30 -17.96
C GLY A 113 4.23 0.49 -19.00
N SER A 114 3.79 -0.58 -19.66
CA SER A 114 2.71 -0.54 -20.65
C SER A 114 1.36 -0.23 -19.98
N LEU A 115 0.41 0.37 -20.73
CA LEU A 115 -0.96 0.61 -20.27
C LEU A 115 -1.66 -0.67 -19.74
N GLY A 116 -1.22 -1.85 -20.22
CA GLY A 116 -1.71 -3.15 -19.74
C GLY A 116 -1.32 -3.42 -18.30
N ASP A 117 -0.13 -3.05 -17.87
CA ASP A 117 0.36 -3.30 -16.52
C ASP A 117 -0.42 -2.45 -15.50
N GLN A 118 -0.71 -1.18 -15.82
CA GLN A 118 -1.48 -0.31 -14.94
C GLN A 118 -2.92 -0.79 -14.74
N ALA A 119 -3.60 -1.20 -15.81
CA ALA A 119 -4.98 -1.72 -15.72
C ALA A 119 -5.04 -3.01 -14.89
N THR A 120 -4.00 -3.83 -14.96
CA THR A 120 -3.89 -5.06 -14.18
C THR A 120 -3.65 -4.75 -12.69
N LEU A 121 -2.81 -3.77 -12.39
CA LEU A 121 -2.60 -3.30 -11.01
C LEU A 121 -3.87 -2.70 -10.40
N VAL A 122 -4.59 -1.86 -11.15
CA VAL A 122 -5.87 -1.29 -10.71
C VAL A 122 -6.86 -2.39 -10.33
N LYS A 123 -7.02 -3.42 -11.18
CA LYS A 123 -7.89 -4.57 -10.88
C LYS A 123 -7.47 -5.31 -9.62
N ALA A 124 -6.17 -5.48 -9.42
CA ALA A 124 -5.66 -6.14 -8.21
C ALA A 124 -5.93 -5.29 -6.95
N PHE A 125 -5.75 -3.96 -7.00
CA PHE A 125 -6.07 -3.08 -5.88
C PHE A 125 -7.54 -3.12 -5.46
N VAL A 126 -8.47 -3.35 -6.39
CA VAL A 126 -9.91 -3.50 -6.10
C VAL A 126 -10.16 -4.61 -5.08
N GLU A 127 -9.35 -5.68 -5.07
CA GLU A 127 -9.46 -6.77 -4.10
C GLU A 127 -9.10 -6.37 -2.67
N LEU A 128 -8.30 -5.31 -2.48
CA LEU A 128 -7.92 -4.81 -1.16
C LEU A 128 -8.95 -3.86 -0.55
N ILE A 129 -9.81 -3.23 -1.37
CA ILE A 129 -10.78 -2.23 -0.92
C ILE A 129 -11.68 -2.75 0.21
N PRO A 130 -12.35 -3.92 0.09
CA PRO A 130 -13.22 -4.42 1.15
C PRO A 130 -12.46 -4.87 2.41
N LEU A 131 -11.15 -5.09 2.32
CA LEU A 131 -10.30 -5.45 3.46
C LEU A 131 -9.91 -4.21 4.29
N ALA A 132 -9.86 -3.03 3.66
CA ALA A 132 -9.41 -1.81 4.30
C ALA A 132 -10.44 -1.23 5.28
N ASP A 133 -9.97 -0.74 6.43
CA ASP A 133 -10.77 0.10 7.33
C ASP A 133 -10.80 1.55 6.82
N ILE A 134 -9.70 2.02 6.20
CA ILE A 134 -9.60 3.35 5.60
C ILE A 134 -8.87 3.21 4.26
N ILE A 135 -9.34 3.90 3.23
CA ILE A 135 -8.64 4.05 1.96
C ILE A 135 -8.36 5.54 1.68
N THR A 136 -7.15 5.88 1.25
CA THR A 136 -6.71 7.27 1.08
C THR A 136 -6.28 7.57 -0.36
N PRO A 137 -7.14 7.42 -1.36
CA PRO A 137 -6.78 7.69 -2.75
C PRO A 137 -6.67 9.20 -2.99
N ASN A 138 -5.66 9.63 -3.73
CA ASN A 138 -5.71 10.94 -4.35
C ASN A 138 -6.73 10.96 -5.52
N THR A 139 -6.97 12.13 -6.11
CA THR A 139 -8.00 12.27 -7.17
C THR A 139 -7.70 11.49 -8.44
N VAL A 140 -6.43 11.25 -8.75
CA VAL A 140 -6.02 10.43 -9.92
C VAL A 140 -6.25 8.95 -9.64
N GLU A 141 -5.88 8.50 -8.47
CA GLU A 141 -6.08 7.12 -8.00
C GLU A 141 -7.57 6.78 -7.86
N LEU A 142 -8.36 7.71 -7.30
CA LEU A 142 -9.81 7.56 -7.19
C LEU A 142 -10.47 7.32 -8.56
N ARG A 143 -10.11 8.14 -9.56
CA ARG A 143 -10.59 7.98 -10.95
C ARG A 143 -10.13 6.66 -11.55
N ALA A 144 -8.87 6.29 -11.34
CA ALA A 144 -8.33 5.05 -11.87
C ALA A 144 -9.01 3.80 -11.29
N LEU A 145 -9.28 3.80 -9.97
CA LEU A 145 -9.94 2.68 -9.29
C LEU A 145 -11.41 2.53 -9.68
N THR A 146 -12.09 3.64 -9.95
CA THR A 146 -13.55 3.63 -10.20
C THR A 146 -13.93 3.73 -11.67
N GLY A 147 -13.04 4.25 -12.51
CA GLY A 147 -13.33 4.56 -13.91
C GLY A 147 -14.23 5.78 -14.10
N LEU A 148 -14.38 6.64 -13.08
CA LEU A 148 -15.27 7.80 -13.08
C LEU A 148 -14.48 9.10 -12.90
N ASP A 149 -14.86 10.14 -13.63
CA ASP A 149 -14.18 11.44 -13.58
C ASP A 149 -14.70 12.36 -12.48
N ASP A 150 -16.00 12.31 -12.20
CA ASP A 150 -16.64 13.10 -11.15
C ASP A 150 -16.31 12.53 -9.78
N LEU A 151 -15.79 13.36 -8.87
CA LEU A 151 -15.26 12.91 -7.58
C LEU A 151 -16.35 12.40 -6.62
N ASP A 152 -17.54 12.98 -6.67
CA ASP A 152 -18.62 12.57 -5.77
C ASP A 152 -19.14 11.19 -6.15
N THR A 153 -19.39 10.96 -7.45
CA THR A 153 -19.81 9.66 -7.98
C THR A 153 -18.71 8.61 -7.84
N ALA A 154 -17.44 8.99 -8.03
CA ALA A 154 -16.30 8.09 -7.82
C ALA A 154 -16.16 7.68 -6.34
N THR A 155 -16.35 8.62 -5.41
CA THR A 155 -16.35 8.34 -3.97
C THR A 155 -17.49 7.39 -3.60
N GLN A 156 -18.70 7.65 -4.09
CA GLN A 156 -19.84 6.76 -3.89
C GLN A 156 -19.57 5.36 -4.43
N LYS A 157 -18.92 5.27 -5.59
CA LYS A 157 -18.52 4.00 -6.20
C LYS A 157 -17.55 3.21 -5.34
N LEU A 158 -16.56 3.87 -4.68
CA LEU A 158 -15.67 3.18 -3.74
C LEU A 158 -16.43 2.58 -2.54
N PHE A 159 -17.44 3.27 -2.01
CA PHE A 159 -18.30 2.69 -0.96
C PHE A 159 -19.05 1.47 -1.46
N GLU A 160 -19.60 1.50 -2.69
CA GLU A 160 -20.24 0.34 -3.31
C GLU A 160 -19.27 -0.84 -3.51
N MET A 161 -17.99 -0.57 -3.73
CA MET A 161 -16.92 -1.56 -3.83
C MET A 161 -16.47 -2.10 -2.47
N GLY A 162 -17.03 -1.61 -1.37
CA GLY A 162 -16.78 -2.11 -0.02
C GLY A 162 -15.86 -1.26 0.84
N ALA A 163 -15.49 -0.05 0.40
CA ALA A 163 -14.74 0.88 1.26
C ALA A 163 -15.57 1.23 2.52
N LYS A 164 -14.92 1.22 3.69
CA LYS A 164 -15.58 1.55 4.96
C LYS A 164 -15.43 3.02 5.33
N ALA A 165 -14.28 3.63 4.97
CA ALA A 165 -13.99 5.05 5.12
C ALA A 165 -13.01 5.49 4.02
N ILE A 166 -13.14 6.74 3.55
CA ILE A 166 -12.31 7.34 2.50
C ILE A 166 -11.77 8.67 3.00
#